data_212714999a8c31761983a64f130794f8
#
_entry.id   212714999a8c31761983a64f130794f8
#
_cell.length_a   1.000
_cell.length_b   1.000
_cell.length_c   1.000
_cell.angle_alpha   90.00
_cell.angle_beta   90.00
_cell.angle_gamma   90.00
#
_symmetry.space_group_name_H-M   'P 1'
#
loop_
_entity.id
_entity.type
_entity.pdbx_description
1 polymer ?
#
loop_
_entity_poly.entity_id
_entity_poly.type
_entity_poly.pdbx_seq_one_letter_code
_entity_poly.pdbx_strand_id
1 'polypeptide(L)'
;MHRVLSKPVGSIALLCAALLVCGPLAAKEWLVPAEQGALQEILKDAQAGDILRLAPGDHSGPVEIEKAITLDGDQKARIIGNGTGSVITVHVPDVQILGLTLTGSGLSQETLDAGVKLTKKAHGAVVRNNTILDNLTGVDVHGAKNAIVSNNLIEGRRDLRMNERGNGIYVWNAPDLLAEHNTIRFGRDGVFVNTSHRDTFRYNHFEGLRFAIHYMHGNSGTIEGNTSKGNDIGYALMFSDRLTVRNNVSVGDRNHGLMLNYANRAEITGNQVSAGGEKCLFMYNANKNTVTDNSFEGCPIGVHFTAGSAKNAFQGNAFIGNKTQVKYVGSRMLDWSTGGKGNYWSDHAAFDMNGDGLADTAYRPNDLVDQVLWTQPSAKLLVGSPAVQLLRWTQSQFPALLPGGIVDNAPLMHPPVRPMPNSGVQG
;
A
#
# COMPACT_ATOMS: atom_id res chain seq x y z
N MET A 1 9.10 -79.54 -62.97
CA MET A 1 8.69 -79.63 -61.56
C MET A 1 8.84 -78.26 -60.91
N HIS A 2 7.75 -77.46 -60.96
CA HIS A 2 7.70 -76.16 -60.35
C HIS A 2 6.60 -76.14 -59.28
N ARG A 3 6.98 -75.95 -58.01
CA ARG A 3 6.03 -75.75 -56.92
C ARG A 3 5.78 -74.25 -56.76
N VAL A 4 4.53 -73.84 -56.92
CA VAL A 4 4.03 -72.51 -56.67
C VAL A 4 3.64 -72.46 -55.16
N LEU A 5 4.22 -71.54 -54.39
CA LEU A 5 3.87 -71.23 -53.04
C LEU A 5 2.88 -70.06 -53.01
N SER A 6 1.67 -70.32 -52.53
CA SER A 6 0.65 -69.29 -52.28
C SER A 6 0.93 -68.54 -50.94
N LYS A 7 0.89 -67.23 -50.97
CA LYS A 7 0.95 -66.37 -49.77
C LYS A 7 -0.44 -66.18 -49.21
N PRO A 8 -0.63 -66.13 -47.86
CA PRO A 8 -1.91 -65.77 -47.29
C PRO A 8 -2.11 -64.22 -47.27
N VAL A 9 -3.31 -63.82 -47.56
CA VAL A 9 -3.81 -62.44 -47.49
C VAL A 9 -4.11 -62.13 -46.02
N GLY A 10 -3.37 -61.20 -45.44
CA GLY A 10 -3.61 -60.70 -44.10
C GLY A 10 -4.75 -59.66 -44.09
N SER A 11 -5.80 -59.94 -43.32
CA SER A 11 -6.89 -59.01 -43.05
C SER A 11 -6.40 -57.85 -42.15
N ILE A 12 -6.43 -56.66 -42.69
CA ILE A 12 -6.19 -55.44 -41.91
C ILE A 12 -7.49 -55.05 -41.19
N ALA A 13 -7.50 -55.28 -39.86
CA ALA A 13 -8.57 -54.75 -39.00
C ALA A 13 -8.37 -53.22 -38.80
N LEU A 14 -9.28 -52.41 -39.33
CA LEU A 14 -9.31 -50.99 -39.14
C LEU A 14 -9.82 -50.67 -37.72
N LEU A 15 -8.93 -50.32 -36.81
CA LEU A 15 -9.28 -49.85 -35.46
C LEU A 15 -9.70 -48.38 -35.57
N CYS A 16 -11.01 -48.07 -35.60
CA CYS A 16 -11.52 -46.71 -35.46
C CYS A 16 -11.34 -46.26 -33.99
N ALA A 17 -10.27 -45.51 -33.73
CA ALA A 17 -10.13 -44.80 -32.48
C ALA A 17 -11.09 -43.59 -32.52
N ALA A 18 -12.21 -43.68 -31.80
CA ALA A 18 -13.09 -42.55 -31.58
C ALA A 18 -12.35 -41.57 -30.65
N LEU A 19 -11.76 -40.53 -31.22
CA LEU A 19 -11.30 -39.34 -30.46
C LEU A 19 -12.55 -38.65 -29.92
N LEU A 20 -12.83 -38.87 -28.64
CA LEU A 20 -13.73 -38.02 -27.87
C LEU A 20 -13.09 -36.62 -27.80
N VAL A 21 -13.46 -35.76 -28.73
CA VAL A 21 -13.22 -34.31 -28.65
C VAL A 21 -14.11 -33.81 -27.52
N CYS A 22 -13.54 -33.81 -26.29
CA CYS A 22 -14.14 -33.08 -25.19
C CYS A 22 -13.96 -31.59 -25.49
N GLY A 23 -14.93 -31.01 -26.22
CA GLY A 23 -15.00 -29.55 -26.38
C GLY A 23 -15.12 -28.89 -25.01
N PRO A 24 -14.64 -27.64 -24.83
CA PRO A 24 -14.84 -26.92 -23.59
C PRO A 24 -16.35 -26.90 -23.31
N LEU A 25 -16.76 -27.41 -22.11
CA LEU A 25 -18.14 -27.26 -21.66
C LEU A 25 -18.40 -25.74 -21.63
N ALA A 26 -19.46 -25.32 -22.34
CA ALA A 26 -19.88 -23.93 -22.32
C ALA A 26 -20.27 -23.56 -20.86
N ALA A 27 -19.74 -22.46 -20.38
CA ALA A 27 -20.09 -21.94 -19.06
C ALA A 27 -21.62 -21.81 -18.93
N LYS A 28 -22.19 -22.44 -17.92
CA LYS A 28 -23.63 -22.36 -17.63
C LYS A 28 -23.90 -21.17 -16.73
N GLU A 29 -24.97 -20.46 -17.01
CA GLU A 29 -25.47 -19.40 -16.16
C GLU A 29 -26.59 -19.93 -15.28
N TRP A 30 -26.47 -19.74 -13.96
CA TRP A 30 -27.43 -20.13 -12.95
C TRP A 30 -28.04 -18.86 -12.35
N LEU A 31 -29.36 -18.77 -12.31
CA LEU A 31 -30.05 -17.76 -11.51
C LEU A 31 -30.29 -18.32 -10.10
N VAL A 32 -29.70 -17.68 -9.11
CA VAL A 32 -29.78 -18.09 -7.70
C VAL A 32 -30.85 -17.25 -7.01
N PRO A 33 -31.98 -17.81 -6.59
CA PRO A 33 -33.02 -17.05 -5.89
C PRO A 33 -32.55 -16.63 -4.50
N ALA A 34 -33.11 -15.50 -4.01
CA ALA A 34 -32.85 -14.99 -2.64
C ALA A 34 -33.66 -15.77 -1.61
N GLU A 35 -33.43 -17.07 -1.53
CA GLU A 35 -34.09 -17.99 -0.61
C GLU A 35 -33.05 -18.68 0.25
N GLN A 36 -33.45 -19.05 1.49
CA GLN A 36 -32.55 -19.69 2.45
C GLN A 36 -32.00 -21.01 1.89
N GLY A 37 -30.67 -21.15 1.81
CA GLY A 37 -29.99 -22.36 1.36
C GLY A 37 -29.91 -22.54 -0.17
N ALA A 38 -30.58 -21.73 -0.98
CA ALA A 38 -30.59 -21.87 -2.44
C ALA A 38 -29.17 -21.74 -3.04
N LEU A 39 -28.37 -20.81 -2.55
CA LEU A 39 -26.98 -20.65 -3.01
C LEU A 39 -26.15 -21.91 -2.73
N GLN A 40 -26.27 -22.48 -1.53
CA GLN A 40 -25.53 -23.69 -1.15
C GLN A 40 -25.93 -24.90 -1.98
N GLU A 41 -27.23 -25.03 -2.32
CA GLU A 41 -27.71 -26.11 -3.18
C GLU A 41 -27.17 -25.99 -4.61
N ILE A 42 -27.26 -24.80 -5.21
CA ILE A 42 -26.76 -24.57 -6.58
C ILE A 42 -25.22 -24.77 -6.65
N LEU A 43 -24.49 -24.39 -5.61
CA LEU A 43 -23.04 -24.60 -5.53
C LEU A 43 -22.65 -26.10 -5.61
N LYS A 44 -23.50 -27.01 -5.14
CA LYS A 44 -23.25 -28.46 -5.24
C LYS A 44 -23.26 -28.94 -6.70
N ASP A 45 -24.17 -28.39 -7.52
CA ASP A 45 -24.38 -28.81 -8.90
C ASP A 45 -23.54 -28.04 -9.92
N ALA A 46 -23.15 -26.78 -9.60
CA ALA A 46 -22.34 -25.92 -10.45
C ALA A 46 -21.01 -26.59 -10.84
N GLN A 47 -20.51 -26.30 -12.03
CA GLN A 47 -19.25 -26.79 -12.55
C GLN A 47 -18.22 -25.67 -12.68
N ALA A 48 -16.96 -26.02 -12.85
CA ALA A 48 -15.92 -25.03 -13.14
C ALA A 48 -16.24 -24.28 -14.44
N GLY A 49 -16.11 -22.94 -14.37
CA GLY A 49 -16.47 -22.01 -15.45
C GLY A 49 -17.88 -21.44 -15.35
N ASP A 50 -18.75 -22.01 -14.52
CA ASP A 50 -20.13 -21.53 -14.38
C ASP A 50 -20.23 -20.13 -13.74
N ILE A 51 -21.30 -19.41 -14.09
CA ILE A 51 -21.64 -18.10 -13.56
C ILE A 51 -22.91 -18.23 -12.72
N LEU A 52 -22.80 -17.90 -11.44
CA LEU A 52 -23.92 -17.86 -10.50
C LEU A 52 -24.37 -16.39 -10.33
N ARG A 53 -25.50 -16.02 -10.96
CA ARG A 53 -26.11 -14.72 -10.78
C ARG A 53 -27.08 -14.76 -9.60
N LEU A 54 -26.79 -14.01 -8.57
CA LEU A 54 -27.63 -13.91 -7.40
C LEU A 54 -28.77 -12.92 -7.67
N ALA A 55 -29.99 -13.35 -7.45
CA ALA A 55 -31.17 -12.48 -7.50
C ALA A 55 -31.03 -11.36 -6.43
N PRO A 56 -31.60 -10.17 -6.66
CA PRO A 56 -31.65 -9.12 -5.65
C PRO A 56 -32.22 -9.60 -4.33
N GLY A 57 -31.59 -9.22 -3.22
CA GLY A 57 -32.04 -9.59 -1.86
C GLY A 57 -30.96 -10.26 -1.03
N ASP A 58 -31.37 -10.89 0.06
CA ASP A 58 -30.51 -11.49 1.07
C ASP A 58 -30.28 -12.97 0.82
N HIS A 59 -29.03 -13.36 0.76
CA HIS A 59 -28.59 -14.75 0.65
C HIS A 59 -27.86 -15.15 1.92
N SER A 60 -28.07 -16.39 2.37
CA SER A 60 -27.45 -16.89 3.58
C SER A 60 -25.98 -17.28 3.35
N GLY A 61 -25.10 -16.80 4.22
CA GLY A 61 -23.72 -17.31 4.39
C GLY A 61 -23.62 -18.20 5.64
N PRO A 62 -22.44 -18.77 5.93
CA PRO A 62 -21.21 -18.69 5.14
C PRO A 62 -21.28 -19.47 3.81
N VAL A 63 -20.40 -19.12 2.88
CA VAL A 63 -20.30 -19.72 1.55
C VAL A 63 -18.89 -20.28 1.34
N GLU A 64 -18.78 -21.58 1.07
CA GLU A 64 -17.51 -22.23 0.73
C GLU A 64 -17.45 -22.47 -0.78
N ILE A 65 -16.43 -21.94 -1.46
CA ILE A 65 -16.27 -22.06 -2.92
C ILE A 65 -15.15 -23.05 -3.22
N GLU A 66 -15.53 -24.21 -3.73
CA GLU A 66 -14.63 -25.34 -4.06
C GLU A 66 -14.53 -25.60 -5.57
N LYS A 67 -15.12 -24.74 -6.41
CA LYS A 67 -15.09 -24.83 -7.87
C LYS A 67 -14.76 -23.46 -8.45
N ALA A 68 -14.02 -23.41 -9.55
CA ALA A 68 -13.65 -22.18 -10.24
C ALA A 68 -14.87 -21.57 -10.93
N ILE A 69 -15.62 -20.74 -10.22
CA ILE A 69 -16.88 -20.12 -10.67
C ILE A 69 -16.82 -18.59 -10.56
N THR A 70 -17.75 -17.94 -11.24
CA THR A 70 -18.06 -16.53 -11.03
C THR A 70 -19.31 -16.40 -10.17
N LEU A 71 -19.22 -15.70 -9.04
CA LEU A 71 -20.34 -15.33 -8.18
C LEU A 71 -20.64 -13.84 -8.41
N ASP A 72 -21.81 -13.52 -8.97
CA ASP A 72 -22.16 -12.16 -9.40
C ASP A 72 -23.48 -11.72 -8.76
N GLY A 73 -23.43 -10.59 -8.04
CA GLY A 73 -24.58 -10.01 -7.34
C GLY A 73 -25.23 -8.82 -8.03
N ASP A 74 -24.72 -8.37 -9.17
CA ASP A 74 -25.22 -7.20 -9.92
C ASP A 74 -25.44 -5.95 -9.06
N GLN A 75 -24.62 -5.72 -8.03
CA GLN A 75 -24.74 -4.66 -7.02
C GLN A 75 -26.09 -4.67 -6.22
N LYS A 76 -26.87 -5.74 -6.29
CA LYS A 76 -28.20 -5.83 -5.69
C LYS A 76 -28.37 -7.00 -4.71
N ALA A 77 -27.49 -7.98 -4.79
CA ALA A 77 -27.49 -9.14 -3.89
C ALA A 77 -26.58 -8.91 -2.70
N ARG A 78 -27.03 -9.41 -1.53
CA ARG A 78 -26.29 -9.34 -0.28
C ARG A 78 -26.11 -10.75 0.29
N ILE A 79 -24.87 -11.11 0.68
CA ILE A 79 -24.60 -12.33 1.43
C ILE A 79 -24.35 -11.96 2.89
N ILE A 80 -25.15 -12.55 3.79
CA ILE A 80 -25.09 -12.31 5.22
C ILE A 80 -24.50 -13.55 5.90
N GLY A 81 -23.33 -13.41 6.51
CA GLY A 81 -22.74 -14.45 7.36
C GLY A 81 -23.57 -14.69 8.62
N ASN A 82 -23.25 -15.75 9.32
CA ASN A 82 -23.95 -16.15 10.55
C ASN A 82 -23.24 -15.70 11.85
N GLY A 83 -22.25 -14.79 11.74
CA GLY A 83 -21.48 -14.31 12.89
C GLY A 83 -20.32 -15.24 13.28
N THR A 84 -20.01 -16.27 12.49
CA THR A 84 -18.88 -17.19 12.72
C THR A 84 -18.11 -17.41 11.42
N GLY A 85 -16.77 -17.39 11.48
CA GLY A 85 -15.94 -17.58 10.31
C GLY A 85 -16.05 -16.45 9.29
N SER A 86 -15.64 -16.71 8.06
CA SER A 86 -15.70 -15.76 6.95
C SER A 86 -17.04 -15.87 6.21
N VAL A 87 -17.50 -14.77 5.60
CA VAL A 87 -18.76 -14.76 4.83
C VAL A 87 -18.62 -15.59 3.57
N ILE A 88 -17.48 -15.45 2.85
CA ILE A 88 -17.12 -16.28 1.71
C ILE A 88 -15.69 -16.80 1.92
N THR A 89 -15.50 -18.12 1.75
CA THR A 89 -14.16 -18.74 1.73
C THR A 89 -13.90 -19.39 0.37
N VAL A 90 -12.76 -19.07 -0.25
CA VAL A 90 -12.38 -19.58 -1.56
C VAL A 90 -11.24 -20.59 -1.42
N HIS A 91 -11.44 -21.81 -1.94
CA HIS A 91 -10.49 -22.90 -1.82
C HIS A 91 -9.82 -23.33 -3.13
N VAL A 92 -10.17 -22.70 -4.26
CA VAL A 92 -9.69 -23.08 -5.60
C VAL A 92 -9.27 -21.85 -6.38
N PRO A 93 -8.44 -21.99 -7.42
CA PRO A 93 -8.00 -20.87 -8.24
C PRO A 93 -9.12 -20.30 -9.13
N ASP A 94 -8.88 -19.10 -9.67
CA ASP A 94 -9.64 -18.45 -10.73
C ASP A 94 -11.12 -18.17 -10.41
N VAL A 95 -11.47 -18.06 -9.14
CA VAL A 95 -12.81 -17.67 -8.66
C VAL A 95 -12.98 -16.16 -8.81
N GLN A 96 -14.17 -15.72 -9.24
CA GLN A 96 -14.52 -14.31 -9.27
C GLN A 96 -15.69 -14.02 -8.32
N ILE A 97 -15.55 -12.98 -7.48
CA ILE A 97 -16.58 -12.50 -6.55
C ILE A 97 -16.88 -11.05 -6.94
N LEU A 98 -18.04 -10.83 -7.53
CA LEU A 98 -18.39 -9.59 -8.21
C LEU A 98 -19.69 -8.99 -7.69
N GLY A 99 -19.73 -7.66 -7.49
CA GLY A 99 -20.96 -6.90 -7.31
C GLY A 99 -21.83 -7.31 -6.13
N LEU A 100 -21.25 -7.74 -5.02
CA LEU A 100 -21.94 -8.23 -3.83
C LEU A 100 -21.83 -7.26 -2.66
N THR A 101 -22.86 -7.24 -1.82
CA THR A 101 -22.73 -6.70 -0.45
C THR A 101 -22.45 -7.86 0.51
N LEU A 102 -21.37 -7.78 1.29
CA LEU A 102 -20.92 -8.83 2.20
C LEU A 102 -20.84 -8.31 3.63
N THR A 103 -21.52 -8.98 4.56
CA THR A 103 -21.54 -8.61 5.98
C THR A 103 -21.73 -9.81 6.89
N GLY A 104 -21.42 -9.66 8.18
CA GLY A 104 -21.74 -10.68 9.18
C GLY A 104 -20.68 -11.77 9.35
N SER A 105 -19.38 -11.47 9.14
CA SER A 105 -18.31 -12.37 9.55
C SER A 105 -18.27 -12.57 11.06
N GLY A 106 -17.57 -13.62 11.51
CA GLY A 106 -17.16 -13.76 12.91
C GLY A 106 -16.14 -12.70 13.32
N LEU A 107 -15.68 -12.80 14.58
CA LEU A 107 -14.75 -11.85 15.20
C LEU A 107 -13.43 -12.48 15.65
N SER A 108 -13.12 -13.68 15.20
CA SER A 108 -11.89 -14.38 15.57
C SER A 108 -10.69 -13.79 14.85
N GLN A 109 -9.78 -13.19 15.62
CA GLN A 109 -8.47 -12.74 15.13
C GLN A 109 -7.54 -13.92 14.82
N GLU A 110 -7.76 -15.08 15.44
CA GLU A 110 -6.94 -16.29 15.25
C GLU A 110 -7.21 -16.90 13.87
N THR A 111 -8.48 -17.02 13.50
CA THR A 111 -8.91 -17.56 12.21
C THR A 111 -8.94 -16.51 11.11
N LEU A 112 -8.75 -15.21 11.45
CA LEU A 112 -8.84 -14.07 10.54
C LEU A 112 -10.19 -14.07 9.79
N ASP A 113 -11.29 -14.02 10.57
CA ASP A 113 -12.62 -14.00 10.01
C ASP A 113 -12.79 -12.77 9.10
N ALA A 114 -13.34 -12.97 7.90
CA ALA A 114 -13.35 -11.95 6.86
C ALA A 114 -14.66 -11.90 6.07
N GLY A 115 -14.90 -10.80 5.38
CA GLY A 115 -15.92 -10.75 4.33
C GLY A 115 -15.60 -11.73 3.20
N VAL A 116 -14.34 -11.72 2.72
CA VAL A 116 -13.84 -12.71 1.75
C VAL A 116 -12.50 -13.25 2.24
N LYS A 117 -12.37 -14.56 2.31
CA LYS A 117 -11.13 -15.26 2.61
C LYS A 117 -10.63 -16.03 1.41
N LEU A 118 -9.45 -15.67 0.92
CA LEU A 118 -8.74 -16.36 -0.17
C LEU A 118 -7.67 -17.26 0.45
N THR A 119 -7.90 -18.57 0.46
CA THR A 119 -6.92 -19.52 0.98
C THR A 119 -5.73 -19.66 0.04
N LYS A 120 -4.67 -20.33 0.48
CA LYS A 120 -3.45 -20.52 -0.32
C LYS A 120 -3.66 -21.21 -1.67
N LYS A 121 -4.83 -21.82 -1.89
CA LYS A 121 -5.18 -22.45 -3.17
C LYS A 121 -5.93 -21.51 -4.12
N ALA A 122 -6.42 -20.37 -3.63
CA ALA A 122 -7.22 -19.41 -4.38
C ALA A 122 -6.36 -18.49 -5.28
N HIS A 123 -5.40 -19.05 -6.01
CA HIS A 123 -4.55 -18.29 -6.94
C HIS A 123 -5.38 -17.64 -8.05
N GLY A 124 -5.04 -16.42 -8.45
CA GLY A 124 -5.76 -15.72 -9.51
C GLY A 124 -7.19 -15.30 -9.17
N ALA A 125 -7.62 -15.45 -7.92
CA ALA A 125 -8.97 -15.05 -7.51
C ALA A 125 -9.18 -13.53 -7.67
N VAL A 126 -10.39 -13.14 -8.07
CA VAL A 126 -10.79 -11.74 -8.28
C VAL A 126 -11.92 -11.36 -7.31
N VAL A 127 -11.69 -10.34 -6.50
CA VAL A 127 -12.69 -9.72 -5.63
C VAL A 127 -12.90 -8.29 -6.12
N ARG A 128 -14.01 -8.04 -6.82
CA ARG A 128 -14.21 -6.76 -7.53
C ARG A 128 -15.62 -6.21 -7.40
N ASN A 129 -15.69 -4.87 -7.32
CA ASN A 129 -16.95 -4.13 -7.29
C ASN A 129 -17.87 -4.54 -6.13
N ASN A 130 -17.33 -4.96 -4.99
CA ASN A 130 -18.11 -5.38 -3.84
C ASN A 130 -18.20 -4.26 -2.80
N THR A 131 -19.25 -4.32 -1.98
CA THR A 131 -19.44 -3.53 -0.77
C THR A 131 -19.28 -4.45 0.44
N ILE A 132 -18.20 -4.32 1.19
CA ILE A 132 -17.81 -5.21 2.29
C ILE A 132 -17.91 -4.42 3.59
N LEU A 133 -18.93 -4.70 4.41
CA LEU A 133 -19.31 -3.87 5.55
C LEU A 133 -19.29 -4.66 6.85
N ASP A 134 -18.82 -4.02 7.92
CA ASP A 134 -18.91 -4.51 9.29
C ASP A 134 -18.36 -5.92 9.53
N ASN A 135 -17.44 -6.37 8.67
CA ASN A 135 -16.69 -7.60 8.90
C ASN A 135 -15.45 -7.32 9.76
N LEU A 136 -14.91 -8.34 10.42
CA LEU A 136 -13.66 -8.19 11.17
C LEU A 136 -12.54 -7.78 10.21
N THR A 137 -12.25 -8.60 9.21
CA THR A 137 -11.36 -8.26 8.09
C THR A 137 -12.19 -8.12 6.81
N GLY A 138 -11.88 -7.15 5.96
CA GLY A 138 -12.59 -7.02 4.68
C GLY A 138 -12.27 -8.18 3.76
N VAL A 139 -11.00 -8.27 3.31
CA VAL A 139 -10.48 -9.35 2.46
C VAL A 139 -9.21 -9.92 3.08
N ASP A 140 -9.20 -11.23 3.38
CA ASP A 140 -8.02 -11.97 3.81
C ASP A 140 -7.40 -12.72 2.62
N VAL A 141 -6.22 -12.27 2.16
CA VAL A 141 -5.45 -12.90 1.08
C VAL A 141 -4.35 -13.75 1.70
N HIS A 142 -4.68 -15.01 2.01
CA HIS A 142 -3.83 -15.91 2.77
C HIS A 142 -3.10 -16.92 1.87
N GLY A 143 -1.95 -16.53 1.32
CA GLY A 143 -1.13 -17.38 0.45
C GLY A 143 -1.62 -17.46 -1.01
N ALA A 144 -2.68 -16.76 -1.37
CA ALA A 144 -3.24 -16.73 -2.73
C ALA A 144 -2.41 -15.80 -3.63
N LYS A 145 -1.62 -16.38 -4.53
CA LYS A 145 -0.80 -15.64 -5.49
C LYS A 145 -1.64 -15.02 -6.61
N ASN A 146 -1.17 -13.91 -7.18
CA ASN A 146 -1.79 -13.25 -8.33
C ASN A 146 -3.27 -12.88 -8.10
N ALA A 147 -3.70 -12.70 -6.86
CA ALA A 147 -5.07 -12.29 -6.57
C ALA A 147 -5.29 -10.81 -6.97
N ILE A 148 -6.53 -10.45 -7.29
CA ILE A 148 -6.93 -9.09 -7.63
C ILE A 148 -8.04 -8.66 -6.68
N VAL A 149 -7.83 -7.55 -5.97
CA VAL A 149 -8.83 -6.90 -5.11
C VAL A 149 -9.03 -5.48 -5.63
N SER A 150 -10.13 -5.22 -6.34
CA SER A 150 -10.28 -3.95 -7.05
C SER A 150 -11.68 -3.36 -7.00
N ASN A 151 -11.76 -2.01 -6.96
CA ASN A 151 -13.00 -1.26 -6.98
C ASN A 151 -13.99 -1.66 -5.87
N ASN A 152 -13.49 -2.04 -4.69
CA ASN A 152 -14.36 -2.40 -3.57
C ASN A 152 -14.50 -1.21 -2.61
N LEU A 153 -15.68 -1.08 -2.00
CA LEU A 153 -15.88 -0.30 -0.79
C LEU A 153 -15.74 -1.24 0.41
N ILE A 154 -14.75 -0.97 1.26
CA ILE A 154 -14.47 -1.78 2.44
C ILE A 154 -14.58 -0.90 3.68
N GLU A 155 -15.60 -1.12 4.52
CA GLU A 155 -15.77 -0.44 5.79
C GLU A 155 -15.61 -1.42 6.95
N GLY A 156 -14.63 -1.14 7.80
CA GLY A 156 -14.42 -1.92 9.02
C GLY A 156 -15.43 -1.55 10.12
N ARG A 157 -15.36 -2.29 11.21
CA ARG A 157 -16.26 -2.14 12.37
C ARG A 157 -15.94 -0.89 13.18
N ARG A 158 -16.95 -0.06 13.43
CA ARG A 158 -16.82 1.14 14.28
C ARG A 158 -17.14 0.89 15.75
N ASP A 159 -17.83 -0.18 16.06
CA ASP A 159 -18.22 -0.60 17.40
C ASP A 159 -17.06 -1.17 18.23
N LEU A 160 -15.96 -1.55 17.58
CA LEU A 160 -14.75 -2.03 18.22
C LEU A 160 -13.70 -0.91 18.42
N ARG A 161 -12.85 -1.05 19.43
CA ARG A 161 -11.67 -0.19 19.59
C ARG A 161 -10.71 -0.39 18.43
N MET A 162 -9.94 0.63 18.05
CA MET A 162 -9.05 0.60 16.89
C MET A 162 -8.16 -0.66 16.84
N ASN A 163 -7.57 -1.05 17.97
CA ASN A 163 -6.68 -2.21 18.04
C ASN A 163 -7.38 -3.58 17.96
N GLU A 164 -8.69 -3.60 18.19
CA GLU A 164 -9.53 -4.80 18.11
C GLU A 164 -10.15 -5.01 16.73
N ARG A 165 -10.13 -3.96 15.89
CA ARG A 165 -10.59 -4.02 14.51
C ARG A 165 -9.64 -4.86 13.67
N GLY A 166 -10.14 -5.49 12.63
CA GLY A 166 -9.34 -6.13 11.60
C GLY A 166 -8.92 -5.13 10.51
N ASN A 167 -8.25 -5.65 9.51
CA ASN A 167 -7.73 -4.85 8.41
C ASN A 167 -8.74 -4.77 7.26
N GLY A 168 -8.65 -3.74 6.44
CA GLY A 168 -9.42 -3.70 5.20
C GLY A 168 -9.01 -4.84 4.27
N ILE A 169 -7.72 -4.92 3.94
CA ILE A 169 -7.11 -6.03 3.21
C ILE A 169 -5.94 -6.56 4.04
N TYR A 170 -5.98 -7.83 4.40
CA TYR A 170 -4.87 -8.53 5.02
C TYR A 170 -4.16 -9.40 4.00
N VAL A 171 -2.82 -9.32 3.93
CA VAL A 171 -2.00 -10.04 2.94
C VAL A 171 -0.92 -10.81 3.67
N TRP A 172 -0.98 -12.12 3.59
CA TRP A 172 0.05 -12.97 4.16
C TRP A 172 0.60 -13.93 3.12
N ASN A 173 1.91 -13.84 2.84
CA ASN A 173 2.62 -14.74 1.91
C ASN A 173 1.88 -14.95 0.57
N ALA A 174 1.32 -13.89 0.01
CA ALA A 174 0.48 -13.92 -1.19
C ALA A 174 1.08 -13.02 -2.29
N PRO A 175 2.25 -13.39 -2.86
CA PRO A 175 2.97 -12.56 -3.80
C PRO A 175 2.18 -12.26 -5.08
N ASP A 176 2.55 -11.13 -5.69
CA ASP A 176 1.97 -10.63 -6.94
C ASP A 176 0.49 -10.22 -6.80
N LEU A 177 0.06 -9.83 -5.58
CA LEU A 177 -1.27 -9.25 -5.35
C LEU A 177 -1.39 -7.89 -6.04
N LEU A 178 -2.52 -7.66 -6.72
CA LEU A 178 -2.94 -6.35 -7.18
C LEU A 178 -4.15 -5.88 -6.35
N ALA A 179 -3.97 -4.79 -5.57
CA ALA A 179 -5.08 -4.11 -4.90
C ALA A 179 -5.19 -2.67 -5.42
N GLU A 180 -6.27 -2.35 -6.12
CA GLU A 180 -6.42 -1.07 -6.80
C GLU A 180 -7.82 -0.49 -6.74
N HIS A 181 -7.91 0.84 -6.75
CA HIS A 181 -9.18 1.57 -6.80
C HIS A 181 -10.17 1.20 -5.67
N ASN A 182 -9.66 0.72 -4.54
CA ASN A 182 -10.51 0.43 -3.38
C ASN A 182 -10.66 1.67 -2.50
N THR A 183 -11.84 1.84 -1.92
CA THR A 183 -12.08 2.78 -0.81
C THR A 183 -12.14 1.99 0.48
N ILE A 184 -11.21 2.26 1.41
CA ILE A 184 -11.04 1.49 2.64
C ILE A 184 -11.07 2.45 3.83
N ARG A 185 -11.97 2.18 4.79
CA ARG A 185 -12.13 3.06 5.94
C ARG A 185 -12.57 2.34 7.21
N PHE A 186 -12.25 2.93 8.35
CA PHE A 186 -12.68 2.52 9.70
C PHE A 186 -12.19 1.15 10.19
N GLY A 187 -11.31 0.48 9.47
CA GLY A 187 -10.61 -0.70 9.95
C GLY A 187 -9.46 -0.37 10.90
N ARG A 188 -8.65 -1.36 11.26
CA ARG A 188 -7.37 -1.14 11.95
C ARG A 188 -6.35 -0.56 10.97
N ASP A 189 -5.92 -1.34 9.99
CA ASP A 189 -5.07 -0.90 8.88
C ASP A 189 -5.86 -1.03 7.57
N GLY A 190 -5.63 -0.14 6.63
CA GLY A 190 -6.27 -0.23 5.32
C GLY A 190 -5.78 -1.46 4.57
N VAL A 191 -4.47 -1.54 4.33
CA VAL A 191 -3.79 -2.74 3.86
C VAL A 191 -2.71 -3.11 4.87
N PHE A 192 -2.71 -4.36 5.33
CA PHE A 192 -1.60 -4.91 6.11
C PHE A 192 -0.95 -6.06 5.36
N VAL A 193 0.32 -5.86 4.97
CA VAL A 193 1.14 -6.87 4.27
C VAL A 193 2.14 -7.47 5.25
N ASN A 194 2.18 -8.78 5.31
CA ASN A 194 3.20 -9.51 6.05
C ASN A 194 3.80 -10.63 5.18
N THR A 195 5.11 -10.58 4.99
CA THR A 195 5.88 -11.63 4.28
C THR A 195 5.38 -11.87 2.84
N SER A 196 5.03 -10.79 2.12
CA SER A 196 4.63 -10.89 0.71
C SER A 196 5.52 -10.03 -0.18
N HIS A 197 5.58 -10.34 -1.47
CA HIS A 197 6.55 -9.76 -2.40
C HIS A 197 5.92 -9.40 -3.74
N ARG A 198 6.40 -8.32 -4.38
CA ARG A 198 5.97 -7.82 -5.70
C ARG A 198 4.49 -7.44 -5.77
N ASP A 199 3.91 -7.12 -4.61
CA ASP A 199 2.54 -6.66 -4.53
C ASP A 199 2.41 -5.24 -5.09
N THR A 200 1.26 -4.93 -5.65
CA THR A 200 0.95 -3.60 -6.17
C THR A 200 -0.30 -3.05 -5.48
N PHE A 201 -0.14 -1.91 -4.83
CA PHE A 201 -1.21 -1.14 -4.20
C PHE A 201 -1.29 0.20 -4.91
N ARG A 202 -2.35 0.42 -5.69
CA ARG A 202 -2.44 1.67 -6.46
C ARG A 202 -3.84 2.26 -6.50
N TYR A 203 -3.88 3.60 -6.50
CA TYR A 203 -5.12 4.37 -6.63
C TYR A 203 -6.19 4.03 -5.58
N ASN A 204 -5.79 3.55 -4.41
CA ASN A 204 -6.69 3.29 -3.30
C ASN A 204 -6.88 4.56 -2.45
N HIS A 205 -8.05 4.69 -1.85
CA HIS A 205 -8.38 5.75 -0.90
C HIS A 205 -8.54 5.18 0.52
N PHE A 206 -7.87 5.81 1.49
CA PHE A 206 -7.79 5.35 2.88
C PHE A 206 -8.20 6.45 3.85
N GLU A 207 -9.15 6.18 4.76
CA GLU A 207 -9.63 7.18 5.72
C GLU A 207 -9.98 6.56 7.09
N GLY A 208 -9.62 7.25 8.18
CA GLY A 208 -10.04 6.87 9.54
C GLY A 208 -9.45 5.54 10.04
N LEU A 209 -8.21 5.25 9.67
CA LEU A 209 -7.47 4.03 9.97
C LEU A 209 -6.29 4.32 10.90
N ARG A 210 -5.69 3.26 11.45
CA ARG A 210 -4.37 3.36 12.09
C ARG A 210 -3.29 3.61 11.02
N PHE A 211 -3.14 2.74 10.05
CA PHE A 211 -2.26 2.92 8.91
C PHE A 211 -3.02 2.75 7.60
N ALA A 212 -2.80 3.63 6.63
CA ALA A 212 -3.37 3.44 5.30
C ALA A 212 -2.77 2.19 4.65
N ILE A 213 -1.43 2.11 4.58
CA ILE A 213 -0.70 0.91 4.15
C ILE A 213 0.38 0.60 5.18
N HIS A 214 0.33 -0.61 5.73
CA HIS A 214 1.32 -1.18 6.63
C HIS A 214 2.03 -2.33 5.92
N TYR A 215 3.21 -2.07 5.38
CA TYR A 215 3.99 -3.03 4.60
C TYR A 215 5.13 -3.58 5.47
N MET A 216 5.08 -4.88 5.81
CA MET A 216 6.07 -5.53 6.65
C MET A 216 6.68 -6.77 6.00
N HIS A 217 7.99 -6.92 6.15
CA HIS A 217 8.75 -8.10 5.71
C HIS A 217 8.52 -8.46 4.23
N GLY A 218 8.28 -7.44 3.39
CA GLY A 218 8.04 -7.61 1.97
C GLY A 218 9.13 -6.97 1.11
N ASN A 219 9.25 -7.39 -0.13
CA ASN A 219 10.26 -6.87 -1.04
C ASN A 219 9.68 -6.57 -2.42
N SER A 220 10.26 -5.58 -3.10
CA SER A 220 9.94 -5.23 -4.49
C SER A 220 8.46 -4.92 -4.74
N GLY A 221 7.76 -4.42 -3.71
CA GLY A 221 6.37 -3.96 -3.84
C GLY A 221 6.27 -2.56 -4.42
N THR A 222 5.13 -2.26 -5.03
CA THR A 222 4.79 -0.94 -5.59
C THR A 222 3.61 -0.32 -4.85
N ILE A 223 3.78 0.90 -4.39
CA ILE A 223 2.76 1.73 -3.73
C ILE A 223 2.62 3.01 -4.54
N GLU A 224 1.55 3.16 -5.32
CA GLU A 224 1.45 4.21 -6.33
C GLU A 224 0.09 4.90 -6.34
N GLY A 225 0.08 6.23 -6.38
CA GLY A 225 -1.12 7.03 -6.62
C GLY A 225 -2.21 6.88 -5.55
N ASN A 226 -1.88 6.35 -4.38
CA ASN A 226 -2.85 6.18 -3.29
C ASN A 226 -3.07 7.49 -2.53
N THR A 227 -4.23 7.62 -1.91
CA THR A 227 -4.56 8.75 -1.04
C THR A 227 -4.81 8.27 0.38
N SER A 228 -4.07 8.83 1.34
CA SER A 228 -4.25 8.66 2.78
C SER A 228 -4.78 9.97 3.37
N LYS A 229 -5.88 9.89 4.14
CA LYS A 229 -6.50 11.08 4.74
C LYS A 229 -6.91 10.83 6.19
N GLY A 230 -6.32 11.58 7.12
CA GLY A 230 -6.71 11.56 8.53
C GLY A 230 -6.51 10.22 9.24
N ASN A 231 -5.57 9.39 8.78
CA ASN A 231 -5.16 8.16 9.45
C ASN A 231 -4.14 8.48 10.57
N ASP A 232 -3.68 7.51 11.37
CA ASP A 232 -2.58 7.76 12.30
C ASP A 232 -1.26 7.89 11.52
N ILE A 233 -0.99 6.96 10.60
CA ILE A 233 0.15 7.02 9.68
C ILE A 233 -0.35 6.72 8.26
N GLY A 234 0.12 7.48 7.29
CA GLY A 234 -0.18 7.21 5.89
C GLY A 234 0.44 5.89 5.44
N TYR A 235 1.72 5.90 5.17
CA TYR A 235 2.42 4.76 4.59
C TYR A 235 3.55 4.32 5.54
N ALA A 236 3.35 3.18 6.22
CA ALA A 236 4.31 2.57 7.14
C ALA A 236 5.04 1.41 6.45
N LEU A 237 6.30 1.64 6.09
CA LEU A 237 7.16 0.68 5.39
C LEU A 237 8.18 0.14 6.36
N MET A 238 8.06 -1.14 6.73
CA MET A 238 8.84 -1.71 7.81
C MET A 238 9.53 -3.00 7.39
N PHE A 239 10.80 -3.17 7.77
CA PHE A 239 11.60 -4.38 7.51
C PHE A 239 11.51 -4.87 6.07
N SER A 240 11.54 -3.93 5.12
CA SER A 240 11.27 -4.18 3.70
C SER A 240 12.38 -3.66 2.82
N ASP A 241 12.47 -4.17 1.61
CA ASP A 241 13.57 -3.89 0.70
C ASP A 241 13.10 -3.65 -0.74
N ARG A 242 13.75 -2.70 -1.46
CA ARG A 242 13.45 -2.38 -2.86
C ARG A 242 11.97 -2.07 -3.15
N LEU A 243 11.36 -1.26 -2.29
CA LEU A 243 10.00 -0.78 -2.54
C LEU A 243 10.02 0.41 -3.50
N THR A 244 9.02 0.50 -4.37
CA THR A 244 8.73 1.67 -5.20
C THR A 244 7.51 2.38 -4.62
N VAL A 245 7.70 3.62 -4.15
CA VAL A 245 6.67 4.43 -3.50
C VAL A 245 6.54 5.74 -4.26
N ARG A 246 5.52 5.87 -5.09
CA ARG A 246 5.44 7.02 -5.99
C ARG A 246 4.06 7.64 -6.12
N ASN A 247 4.05 8.97 -6.27
CA ASN A 247 2.83 9.74 -6.56
C ASN A 247 1.71 9.54 -5.53
N ASN A 248 2.03 9.14 -4.29
CA ASN A 248 1.04 9.00 -3.24
C ASN A 248 0.79 10.34 -2.55
N VAL A 249 -0.41 10.49 -2.02
CA VAL A 249 -0.84 11.66 -1.26
C VAL A 249 -1.13 11.26 0.19
N SER A 250 -0.61 12.02 1.16
CA SER A 250 -0.93 11.91 2.59
C SER A 250 -1.35 13.29 3.08
N VAL A 251 -2.57 13.41 3.57
CA VAL A 251 -3.14 14.68 4.03
C VAL A 251 -3.70 14.54 5.44
N GLY A 252 -3.18 15.34 6.37
CA GLY A 252 -3.71 15.40 7.73
C GLY A 252 -3.61 14.09 8.51
N ASP A 253 -2.67 13.21 8.17
CA ASP A 253 -2.40 12.01 8.95
C ASP A 253 -1.81 12.42 10.32
N ARG A 254 -2.34 11.85 11.41
CA ARG A 254 -2.19 12.39 12.78
C ARG A 254 -0.76 12.30 13.33
N ASN A 255 0.03 11.34 12.88
CA ASN A 255 1.42 11.16 13.30
C ASN A 255 2.37 11.39 12.13
N HIS A 256 2.44 10.47 11.17
CA HIS A 256 3.40 10.53 10.06
C HIS A 256 2.73 10.32 8.71
N GLY A 257 3.15 11.08 7.70
CA GLY A 257 2.71 10.82 6.32
C GLY A 257 3.38 9.59 5.74
N LEU A 258 4.72 9.58 5.74
CA LEU A 258 5.54 8.42 5.36
C LEU A 258 6.43 7.99 6.52
N MET A 259 6.55 6.70 6.76
CA MET A 259 7.44 6.12 7.75
C MET A 259 8.25 4.96 7.17
N LEU A 260 9.57 5.08 7.22
CA LEU A 260 10.52 4.04 6.87
C LEU A 260 11.19 3.54 8.14
N ASN A 261 10.97 2.28 8.47
CA ASN A 261 11.58 1.63 9.62
C ASN A 261 12.29 0.35 9.16
N TYR A 262 13.62 0.34 9.13
CA TYR A 262 14.42 -0.71 8.50
C TYR A 262 14.00 -1.00 7.05
N ALA A 263 13.49 0.00 6.32
CA ALA A 263 13.19 -0.10 4.90
C ALA A 263 14.40 0.39 4.09
N ASN A 264 14.90 -0.46 3.20
CA ASN A 264 16.15 -0.20 2.50
C ASN A 264 15.99 -0.26 0.99
N ARG A 265 16.86 0.45 0.26
CA ARG A 265 16.90 0.47 -1.21
C ARG A 265 15.55 0.81 -1.86
N ALA A 266 14.71 1.59 -1.16
CA ALA A 266 13.45 2.05 -1.69
C ALA A 266 13.63 3.29 -2.58
N GLU A 267 12.78 3.39 -3.60
CA GLU A 267 12.62 4.56 -4.45
C GLU A 267 11.34 5.30 -4.04
N ILE A 268 11.49 6.52 -3.53
CA ILE A 268 10.40 7.34 -2.99
C ILE A 268 10.32 8.62 -3.83
N THR A 269 9.39 8.67 -4.76
CA THR A 269 9.37 9.71 -5.80
C THR A 269 8.01 10.34 -5.99
N GLY A 270 7.95 11.67 -6.08
CA GLY A 270 6.73 12.40 -6.44
C GLY A 270 5.61 12.36 -5.41
N ASN A 271 5.87 11.88 -4.18
CA ASN A 271 4.83 11.82 -3.15
C ASN A 271 4.58 13.20 -2.55
N GLN A 272 3.35 13.42 -2.12
CA GLN A 272 2.91 14.66 -1.48
C GLN A 272 2.45 14.35 -0.05
N VAL A 273 3.09 14.96 0.93
CA VAL A 273 2.70 14.86 2.33
C VAL A 273 2.42 16.25 2.85
N SER A 274 1.21 16.48 3.32
CA SER A 274 0.79 17.77 3.84
C SER A 274 0.04 17.66 5.16
N ALA A 275 0.24 18.66 6.01
CA ALA A 275 -0.44 18.80 7.30
C ALA A 275 -0.35 17.54 8.20
N GLY A 276 0.76 16.81 8.13
CA GLY A 276 1.03 15.69 9.06
C GLY A 276 1.15 16.17 10.50
N GLY A 277 0.56 15.42 11.45
CA GLY A 277 0.47 15.85 12.84
C GLY A 277 1.80 15.91 13.57
N GLU A 278 2.79 15.10 13.19
CA GLU A 278 4.15 15.15 13.77
C GLU A 278 5.23 15.30 12.70
N LYS A 279 5.28 14.40 11.72
CA LYS A 279 6.35 14.36 10.71
C LYS A 279 5.78 14.08 9.32
N CYS A 280 6.26 14.78 8.32
CA CYS A 280 5.94 14.42 6.97
C CYS A 280 6.63 13.10 6.59
N LEU A 281 7.93 12.98 6.83
CA LEU A 281 8.71 11.77 6.61
C LEU A 281 9.49 11.39 7.88
N PHE A 282 9.37 10.14 8.32
CA PHE A 282 10.18 9.56 9.39
C PHE A 282 11.03 8.41 8.89
N MET A 283 12.36 8.50 9.07
CA MET A 283 13.32 7.47 8.67
C MET A 283 14.10 6.97 9.88
N TYR A 284 13.91 5.68 10.19
CA TYR A 284 14.60 5.00 11.27
C TYR A 284 15.35 3.77 10.76
N ASN A 285 16.67 3.76 10.89
CA ASN A 285 17.56 2.69 10.39
C ASN A 285 17.25 2.28 8.92
N ALA A 286 16.87 3.26 8.11
CA ALA A 286 16.51 3.09 6.71
C ALA A 286 17.68 3.53 5.81
N ASN A 287 18.17 2.62 4.97
CA ASN A 287 19.45 2.81 4.29
C ASN A 287 19.36 2.67 2.77
N LYS A 288 20.20 3.41 2.05
CA LYS A 288 20.36 3.33 0.58
C LYS A 288 19.05 3.63 -0.16
N ASN A 289 18.20 4.49 0.38
CA ASN A 289 16.96 4.91 -0.26
C ASN A 289 17.22 6.14 -1.14
N THR A 290 16.46 6.27 -2.20
CA THR A 290 16.42 7.44 -3.07
C THR A 290 15.09 8.18 -2.84
N VAL A 291 15.17 9.43 -2.39
CA VAL A 291 14.01 10.28 -2.07
C VAL A 291 14.06 11.49 -3.00
N THR A 292 13.25 11.47 -4.05
CA THR A 292 13.32 12.46 -5.12
C THR A 292 11.97 13.08 -5.46
N ASP A 293 11.98 14.37 -5.76
CA ASP A 293 10.82 15.10 -6.28
C ASP A 293 9.55 15.00 -5.41
N ASN A 294 9.70 14.80 -4.08
CA ASN A 294 8.58 14.75 -3.13
C ASN A 294 8.26 16.15 -2.57
N SER A 295 7.04 16.32 -2.02
CA SER A 295 6.65 17.46 -1.21
C SER A 295 6.42 17.09 0.23
N PHE A 296 7.02 17.83 1.12
CA PHE A 296 6.82 17.76 2.55
C PHE A 296 6.38 19.13 3.07
N GLU A 297 5.09 19.28 3.40
CA GLU A 297 4.49 20.60 3.60
C GLU A 297 3.73 20.69 4.93
N GLY A 298 3.97 21.79 5.68
CA GLY A 298 3.18 22.18 6.85
C GLY A 298 3.21 21.19 8.04
N CYS A 299 4.23 20.35 8.14
CA CYS A 299 4.40 19.44 9.27
C CYS A 299 5.20 20.10 10.41
N PRO A 300 5.02 19.69 11.68
CA PRO A 300 5.94 20.07 12.75
C PRO A 300 7.40 19.73 12.44
N ILE A 301 7.64 18.59 11.79
CA ILE A 301 8.95 18.19 11.26
C ILE A 301 8.78 17.70 9.82
N GLY A 302 9.48 18.32 8.87
CA GLY A 302 9.48 17.90 7.47
C GLY A 302 10.07 16.50 7.32
N VAL A 303 11.34 16.32 7.70
CA VAL A 303 11.99 14.99 7.75
C VAL A 303 12.63 14.77 9.12
N HIS A 304 12.29 13.67 9.78
CA HIS A 304 13.05 13.18 10.93
C HIS A 304 13.92 12.00 10.49
N PHE A 305 15.22 12.24 10.50
CA PHE A 305 16.23 11.33 10.00
C PHE A 305 17.14 10.88 11.13
N THR A 306 17.23 9.58 11.41
CA THR A 306 18.06 9.06 12.51
C THR A 306 19.49 8.77 12.05
N ALA A 307 20.44 8.81 12.99
CA ALA A 307 21.86 8.54 12.74
C ALA A 307 22.14 7.13 12.17
N GLY A 308 21.26 6.15 12.42
CA GLY A 308 21.33 4.79 11.86
C GLY A 308 20.92 4.69 10.40
N SER A 309 20.36 5.77 9.82
CA SER A 309 19.99 5.81 8.41
C SER A 309 21.16 6.35 7.58
N ALA A 310 21.68 5.55 6.66
CA ALA A 310 22.91 5.88 5.90
C ALA A 310 22.73 5.70 4.40
N LYS A 311 23.54 6.45 3.63
CA LYS A 311 23.63 6.33 2.16
C LYS A 311 22.27 6.59 1.46
N ASN A 312 21.45 7.47 2.01
CA ASN A 312 20.22 7.93 1.36
C ASN A 312 20.50 9.18 0.53
N ALA A 313 19.89 9.26 -0.64
CA ALA A 313 19.96 10.41 -1.52
C ALA A 313 18.65 11.22 -1.44
N PHE A 314 18.77 12.55 -1.32
CA PHE A 314 17.64 13.48 -1.30
C PHE A 314 17.87 14.55 -2.37
N GLN A 315 17.05 14.57 -3.41
CA GLN A 315 17.20 15.48 -4.54
C GLN A 315 15.85 15.95 -5.07
N GLY A 316 15.76 17.20 -5.46
CA GLY A 316 14.55 17.75 -6.07
C GLY A 316 13.32 17.76 -5.16
N ASN A 317 13.46 17.51 -3.85
CA ASN A 317 12.33 17.57 -2.93
C ASN A 317 12.01 19.02 -2.58
N ALA A 318 10.75 19.29 -2.21
CA ALA A 318 10.33 20.57 -1.67
C ALA A 318 9.97 20.43 -0.19
N PHE A 319 10.62 21.23 0.64
CA PHE A 319 10.33 21.38 2.07
C PHE A 319 9.66 22.73 2.30
N ILE A 320 8.33 22.72 2.53
CA ILE A 320 7.50 23.93 2.49
C ILE A 320 6.82 24.15 3.85
N GLY A 321 7.11 25.28 4.49
CA GLY A 321 6.40 25.73 5.68
C GLY A 321 6.40 24.78 6.86
N ASN A 322 7.38 23.86 6.96
CA ASN A 322 7.52 23.00 8.12
C ASN A 322 8.13 23.80 9.28
N LYS A 323 7.71 23.51 10.51
CA LYS A 323 8.26 24.18 11.69
C LYS A 323 9.76 23.88 11.89
N THR A 324 10.17 22.65 11.60
CA THR A 324 11.56 22.21 11.50
C THR A 324 11.69 21.46 10.19
N GLN A 325 12.48 21.98 9.22
CA GLN A 325 12.59 21.33 7.90
C GLN A 325 13.19 19.93 8.03
N VAL A 326 14.29 19.80 8.78
CA VAL A 326 14.92 18.50 9.03
C VAL A 326 15.32 18.39 10.48
N LYS A 327 14.98 17.27 11.12
CA LYS A 327 15.53 16.87 12.40
C LYS A 327 16.49 15.71 12.18
N TYR A 328 17.79 15.99 12.27
CA TYR A 328 18.86 15.00 12.20
C TYR A 328 19.66 14.98 13.49
N VAL A 329 19.63 13.88 14.21
CA VAL A 329 20.43 13.65 15.41
C VAL A 329 21.56 12.70 15.08
N GLY A 330 22.70 13.24 14.68
CA GLY A 330 23.90 12.49 14.30
C GLY A 330 25.10 13.40 14.15
N SER A 331 26.29 12.81 14.18
CA SER A 331 27.58 13.53 14.10
C SER A 331 28.19 13.54 12.70
N ARG A 332 27.57 12.88 11.72
CA ARG A 332 28.09 12.83 10.34
C ARG A 332 27.65 14.06 9.57
N MET A 333 28.52 14.59 8.69
CA MET A 333 28.13 15.54 7.66
C MET A 333 27.52 14.78 6.50
N LEU A 334 26.30 15.16 6.09
CA LEU A 334 25.54 14.54 5.00
C LEU A 334 25.24 15.61 3.95
N ASP A 335 25.72 15.40 2.74
CA ASP A 335 25.40 16.26 1.59
C ASP A 335 24.16 15.75 0.87
N TRP A 336 23.12 16.62 0.78
CA TRP A 336 21.85 16.36 0.09
C TRP A 336 21.79 17.00 -1.30
N SER A 337 22.92 17.42 -1.84
CA SER A 337 23.06 17.99 -3.19
C SER A 337 23.91 17.11 -4.11
N THR A 338 23.97 15.80 -3.86
CA THR A 338 24.78 14.86 -4.63
C THR A 338 24.41 14.94 -6.12
N GLY A 339 25.41 15.15 -6.99
CA GLY A 339 25.19 15.30 -8.43
C GLY A 339 24.83 16.71 -8.88
N GLY A 340 24.97 17.70 -8.01
CA GLY A 340 24.78 19.12 -8.37
C GLY A 340 23.32 19.59 -8.39
N LYS A 341 22.37 18.78 -7.86
CA LYS A 341 20.98 19.15 -7.67
C LYS A 341 20.57 18.89 -6.24
N GLY A 342 20.18 19.92 -5.51
CA GLY A 342 19.68 19.86 -4.15
C GLY A 342 18.17 19.85 -4.05
N ASN A 343 17.64 20.46 -3.02
CA ASN A 343 16.22 20.52 -2.69
C ASN A 343 15.74 21.97 -2.55
N TYR A 344 14.45 22.18 -2.59
CA TYR A 344 13.84 23.47 -2.31
C TYR A 344 13.51 23.59 -0.81
N TRP A 345 13.87 24.75 -0.23
CA TRP A 345 13.70 25.05 1.19
C TRP A 345 12.97 26.39 1.36
N SER A 346 11.73 26.38 1.82
CA SER A 346 10.90 27.59 1.90
C SER A 346 11.38 28.65 2.90
N ASP A 347 12.27 28.29 3.83
CA ASP A 347 12.88 29.18 4.83
C ASP A 347 14.33 29.57 4.49
N HIS A 348 14.83 29.19 3.31
CA HIS A 348 16.12 29.63 2.82
C HIS A 348 16.01 31.01 2.16
N ALA A 349 16.68 32.00 2.74
CA ALA A 349 16.83 33.32 2.14
C ALA A 349 17.87 33.27 1.00
N ALA A 350 17.50 32.61 -0.09
CA ALA A 350 18.37 32.32 -1.22
C ALA A 350 18.42 33.45 -2.23
N PHE A 351 19.55 33.57 -2.94
CA PHE A 351 19.69 34.42 -4.14
C PHE A 351 20.47 33.61 -5.20
N ASP A 352 20.22 33.95 -6.45
CA ASP A 352 20.82 33.34 -7.62
C ASP A 352 21.32 34.48 -8.54
N MET A 353 22.63 34.76 -8.51
CA MET A 353 23.23 35.84 -9.27
C MET A 353 23.61 35.45 -10.70
N ASN A 354 23.79 34.15 -10.92
CA ASN A 354 24.20 33.60 -12.22
C ASN A 354 23.01 33.17 -13.09
N GLY A 355 21.80 33.04 -12.49
CA GLY A 355 20.57 32.70 -13.21
C GLY A 355 20.44 31.23 -13.58
N ASP A 356 21.12 30.33 -12.87
CA ASP A 356 21.09 28.87 -13.16
C ASP A 356 19.94 28.13 -12.43
N GLY A 357 19.17 28.84 -11.59
CA GLY A 357 18.05 28.28 -10.82
C GLY A 357 18.45 27.60 -9.52
N LEU A 358 19.74 27.68 -9.17
CA LEU A 358 20.30 27.21 -7.89
C LEU A 358 20.66 28.40 -7.01
N ALA A 359 20.58 28.22 -5.71
CA ALA A 359 21.03 29.26 -4.79
C ALA A 359 22.57 29.27 -4.72
N ASP A 360 23.15 30.49 -4.76
CA ASP A 360 24.58 30.70 -4.61
C ASP A 360 25.12 30.41 -3.19
N THR A 361 24.19 30.17 -2.24
CA THR A 361 24.54 29.85 -0.85
C THR A 361 23.98 28.51 -0.43
N ALA A 362 24.84 27.71 0.20
CA ALA A 362 24.41 26.42 0.73
C ALA A 362 23.39 26.57 1.86
N TYR A 363 22.42 25.68 1.92
CA TYR A 363 21.45 25.60 3.00
C TYR A 363 21.86 24.56 4.05
N ARG A 364 21.64 24.91 5.32
CA ARG A 364 21.91 24.03 6.47
C ARG A 364 20.71 24.04 7.41
N PRO A 365 19.87 23.00 7.41
CA PRO A 365 18.63 22.97 8.20
C PRO A 365 18.84 22.84 9.71
N ASN A 366 20.07 22.53 10.16
CA ASN A 366 20.37 22.28 11.56
C ASN A 366 21.52 23.13 12.06
N ASP A 367 21.36 23.76 13.21
CA ASP A 367 22.41 24.47 13.92
C ASP A 367 22.80 23.74 15.24
N LEU A 368 23.80 24.27 15.94
CA LEU A 368 24.25 23.69 17.22
C LEU A 368 23.16 23.78 18.30
N VAL A 369 22.38 24.84 18.26
CA VAL A 369 21.27 25.06 19.20
C VAL A 369 20.20 24.00 18.99
N ASP A 370 19.89 23.65 17.75
CA ASP A 370 18.94 22.59 17.44
C ASP A 370 19.42 21.24 18.00
N GLN A 371 20.70 20.91 17.84
CA GLN A 371 21.28 19.69 18.41
C GLN A 371 21.20 19.66 19.94
N VAL A 372 21.49 20.78 20.59
CA VAL A 372 21.33 20.89 22.04
C VAL A 372 19.89 20.71 22.47
N LEU A 373 18.94 21.33 21.78
CA LEU A 373 17.51 21.23 22.09
C LEU A 373 16.95 19.82 21.90
N TRP A 374 17.47 19.06 20.97
CA TRP A 374 17.05 17.67 20.73
C TRP A 374 17.60 16.69 21.77
N THR A 375 18.80 16.97 22.27
CA THR A 375 19.45 16.15 23.31
C THR A 375 19.07 16.57 24.71
N GLN A 376 18.79 17.88 24.92
CA GLN A 376 18.46 18.49 26.20
C GLN A 376 17.17 19.32 26.06
N PRO A 377 15.98 18.71 26.09
CA PRO A 377 14.71 19.42 25.89
C PRO A 377 14.47 20.58 26.88
N SER A 378 15.03 20.52 28.09
CA SER A 378 14.98 21.62 29.11
C SER A 378 15.69 22.89 28.67
N ALA A 379 16.63 22.80 27.73
CA ALA A 379 17.32 23.98 27.18
C ALA A 379 16.38 24.87 26.32
N LYS A 380 15.16 24.43 26.02
CA LYS A 380 14.14 25.28 25.36
C LYS A 380 13.85 26.59 26.11
N LEU A 381 14.01 26.61 27.41
CA LEU A 381 13.87 27.83 28.23
C LEU A 381 14.89 28.90 27.87
N LEU A 382 16.02 28.53 27.26
CA LEU A 382 17.13 29.43 26.95
C LEU A 382 17.13 29.89 25.49
N VAL A 383 16.24 29.40 24.61
CA VAL A 383 16.26 29.69 23.19
C VAL A 383 16.18 31.19 22.84
N GLY A 384 15.46 31.95 23.67
CA GLY A 384 15.36 33.41 23.51
C GLY A 384 16.49 34.19 24.17
N SER A 385 17.48 33.53 24.84
CA SER A 385 18.53 34.23 25.54
C SER A 385 19.55 34.89 24.59
N PRO A 386 20.18 36.01 25.01
CA PRO A 386 21.24 36.65 24.21
C PRO A 386 22.41 35.73 23.90
N ALA A 387 22.73 34.79 24.80
CA ALA A 387 23.79 33.81 24.56
C ALA A 387 23.49 32.85 23.43
N VAL A 388 22.25 32.36 23.31
CA VAL A 388 21.83 31.53 22.20
C VAL A 388 21.81 32.31 20.88
N GLN A 389 21.37 33.56 20.87
CA GLN A 389 21.40 34.41 19.69
C GLN A 389 22.84 34.69 19.24
N LEU A 390 23.74 34.90 20.14
CA LEU A 390 25.16 35.08 19.83
C LEU A 390 25.79 33.81 19.26
N LEU A 391 25.43 32.62 19.79
CA LEU A 391 25.87 31.33 19.25
C LEU A 391 25.38 31.14 17.79
N ARG A 392 24.12 31.41 17.53
CA ARG A 392 23.57 31.32 16.18
C ARG A 392 24.26 32.27 15.21
N TRP A 393 24.46 33.52 15.65
CA TRP A 393 25.18 34.51 14.84
C TRP A 393 26.62 34.06 14.58
N THR A 394 27.37 33.57 15.62
CA THR A 394 28.72 33.08 15.43
C THR A 394 28.79 31.92 14.48
N GLN A 395 27.84 30.99 14.55
CA GLN A 395 27.79 29.87 13.62
C GLN A 395 27.51 30.28 12.17
N SER A 396 26.68 31.29 11.98
CA SER A 396 26.42 31.83 10.62
C SER A 396 27.69 32.45 10.03
N GLN A 397 28.57 33.01 10.86
CA GLN A 397 29.88 33.56 10.43
C GLN A 397 30.95 32.49 10.27
N PHE A 398 30.88 31.42 11.04
CA PHE A 398 31.90 30.34 11.06
C PHE A 398 31.25 28.95 10.92
N PRO A 399 30.77 28.57 9.74
CA PRO A 399 30.09 27.28 9.50
C PRO A 399 30.95 26.05 9.79
N ALA A 400 32.28 26.20 9.80
CA ALA A 400 33.23 25.12 10.11
C ALA A 400 33.16 24.63 11.57
N LEU A 401 32.50 25.38 12.47
CA LEU A 401 32.29 24.99 13.86
C LEU A 401 31.12 24.00 14.07
N LEU A 402 30.40 23.64 13.01
CA LEU A 402 29.31 22.67 13.10
C LEU A 402 29.86 21.25 13.14
N PRO A 403 29.56 20.48 14.20
CA PRO A 403 30.14 19.15 14.41
C PRO A 403 29.55 18.04 13.51
N GLY A 404 28.75 18.40 12.54
CA GLY A 404 28.02 17.49 11.65
C GLY A 404 26.69 18.12 11.23
N GLY A 405 25.85 17.33 10.58
CA GLY A 405 24.54 17.80 10.13
C GLY A 405 24.30 17.57 8.64
N ILE A 406 23.23 18.15 8.17
CA ILE A 406 22.89 18.09 6.74
C ILE A 406 23.33 19.40 6.08
N VAL A 407 23.86 19.31 4.89
CA VAL A 407 24.14 20.43 4.02
C VAL A 407 23.53 20.14 2.65
N ASP A 408 22.93 21.16 2.07
CA ASP A 408 22.54 21.20 0.66
C ASP A 408 23.37 22.29 0.00
N ASN A 409 24.29 21.92 -0.88
CA ASN A 409 25.22 22.86 -1.52
C ASN A 409 24.66 23.40 -2.86
N ALA A 410 23.53 22.91 -3.33
CA ALA A 410 22.89 23.37 -4.55
C ALA A 410 21.35 23.49 -4.36
N PRO A 411 20.89 24.30 -3.39
CA PRO A 411 19.47 24.46 -3.13
C PRO A 411 18.75 25.01 -4.35
N LEU A 412 17.52 24.55 -4.58
CA LEU A 412 16.69 25.04 -5.67
C LEU A 412 16.07 26.41 -5.31
N MET A 413 16.05 27.35 -6.25
CA MET A 413 15.39 28.66 -6.09
C MET A 413 13.87 28.56 -6.06
N HIS A 414 13.30 27.57 -6.75
CA HIS A 414 11.87 27.36 -6.84
C HIS A 414 11.50 25.91 -6.55
N PRO A 415 10.31 25.65 -5.97
CA PRO A 415 9.85 24.28 -5.80
C PRO A 415 9.69 23.62 -7.16
N PRO A 416 10.05 22.32 -7.29
CA PRO A 416 9.87 21.59 -8.53
C PRO A 416 8.41 21.64 -9.02
N VAL A 417 8.23 21.89 -10.32
CA VAL A 417 6.90 21.83 -10.96
C VAL A 417 6.41 20.38 -10.90
N ARG A 418 5.23 20.16 -10.36
CA ARG A 418 4.65 18.83 -10.20
C ARG A 418 3.49 18.62 -11.15
N PRO A 419 3.37 17.42 -11.75
CA PRO A 419 2.09 17.04 -12.32
C PRO A 419 1.08 16.97 -11.17
N MET A 420 -0.07 17.62 -11.33
CA MET A 420 -1.17 17.43 -10.39
C MET A 420 -1.54 15.94 -10.39
N PRO A 421 -1.81 15.32 -9.22
CA PRO A 421 -2.34 13.98 -9.20
C PRO A 421 -3.59 13.98 -10.05
N ASN A 422 -3.68 13.06 -11.00
CA ASN A 422 -4.89 12.87 -11.77
C ASN A 422 -6.02 12.63 -10.77
N SER A 423 -6.88 13.61 -10.60
CA SER A 423 -8.11 13.49 -9.84
C SER A 423 -9.03 12.56 -10.62
N GLY A 424 -8.78 11.25 -10.50
CA GLY A 424 -9.65 10.20 -11.01
C GLY A 424 -10.94 10.09 -10.19
N VAL A 425 -11.56 11.22 -9.88
CA VAL A 425 -12.95 11.28 -9.47
C VAL A 425 -13.74 11.59 -10.73
N GLN A 426 -14.02 10.57 -11.51
CA GLN A 426 -15.18 10.61 -12.40
C GLN A 426 -16.40 10.35 -11.48
N GLY A 427 -17.31 11.33 -11.49
CA GLY A 427 -18.53 11.38 -10.70
C GLY A 427 -19.52 10.24 -10.96
#